data_8932529a34a43f526c56802408e74179
#
_entry.id   8932529a34a43f526c56802408e74179
#
_cell.length_a   1.000
_cell.length_b   1.000
_cell.length_c   1.000
_cell.angle_alpha   90.00
_cell.angle_beta   90.00
_cell.angle_gamma   90.00
#
_symmetry.space_group_name_H-M   'P 1'
#
loop_
_entity.id
_entity.type
_entity.pdbx_description
1 polymer ?
#
loop_
_entity_poly.entity_id
_entity_poly.type
_entity_poly.pdbx_seq_one_letter_code
_entity_poly.pdbx_strand_id
1 'polypeptide(L)'
;PTISRRQRQMCIRDRASTGLASITKIMTSYIVADYLKQGFLNIKDSTTVSEKCWRMEGSRMFIQEGKKVLIEDLMRGMIIQSGNDAACALAEHIAGTQEDFASLMNDYAQKMELKNTNFTNPTGLPNVNHYSTAEDIAKLSIVLINDFPDEYAIYSEKEFTYNDIRQLNRNSLLWQDDSIDGIKTGHTRASGYCLVASSKRADMRLISIVLNSASEKSRLQDTRRLLDYGFKYYQTKKIIAKYQPISIVDVWGGIEDKLELGPEKDIFVTLTKPTFDRLTIEASKNLGVKAPVRKDSVIDRLDIKVDGETIQSVDLVAVNNVQRKGIVIATLESLMFYVYSFFMQDEIN
;
A
#
# COMPACT_ATOMS: atom_id res chain seq x y z
N PRO A 1 -0.74 7.76 -2.87
CA PRO A 1 -1.43 7.59 -4.15
C PRO A 1 -2.92 7.79 -3.93
N THR A 2 -3.43 8.95 -4.36
CA THR A 2 -4.86 9.25 -4.30
C THR A 2 -5.60 8.36 -5.27
N ILE A 3 -6.45 7.47 -4.77
CA ILE A 3 -7.37 6.69 -5.59
C ILE A 3 -8.32 7.67 -6.26
N SER A 4 -8.28 7.77 -7.60
CA SER A 4 -9.13 8.70 -8.35
C SER A 4 -10.62 8.38 -8.14
N ARG A 5 -11.51 9.38 -8.24
CA ARG A 5 -12.97 9.21 -8.14
C ARG A 5 -13.51 8.09 -9.06
N ARG A 6 -12.90 7.87 -10.25
CA ARG A 6 -13.33 6.84 -11.22
C ARG A 6 -12.95 5.42 -10.82
N GLN A 7 -11.90 5.22 -10.02
CA GLN A 7 -11.56 3.90 -9.45
C GLN A 7 -12.56 3.45 -8.37
N ARG A 8 -13.43 4.35 -7.87
CA ARG A 8 -14.44 4.10 -6.83
C ARG A 8 -15.80 3.62 -7.36
N GLN A 9 -15.98 3.41 -8.66
CA GLN A 9 -17.30 3.07 -9.24
C GLN A 9 -17.85 1.69 -8.81
N MET A 10 -17.05 0.88 -8.09
CA MET A 10 -17.48 -0.39 -7.51
C MET A 10 -17.79 -0.32 -6.01
N CYS A 11 -17.73 0.86 -5.40
CA CYS A 11 -17.88 1.03 -3.97
C CYS A 11 -19.34 1.33 -3.60
N ILE A 12 -19.90 0.53 -2.69
CA ILE A 12 -21.19 0.78 -2.07
C ILE A 12 -20.91 1.11 -0.60
N ARG A 13 -21.24 2.31 -0.16
CA ARG A 13 -21.03 2.79 1.23
C ARG A 13 -19.57 2.67 1.70
N ASP A 14 -18.62 2.93 0.82
CA ASP A 14 -17.17 2.83 1.10
C ASP A 14 -16.68 3.73 2.26
N ARG A 15 -17.44 4.78 2.57
CA ARG A 15 -17.19 5.72 3.67
C ARG A 15 -18.05 5.48 4.90
N ALA A 16 -18.89 4.45 4.90
CA ALA A 16 -19.65 4.09 6.09
C ALA A 16 -18.72 3.54 7.17
N SER A 17 -18.74 4.17 8.34
CA SER A 17 -17.96 3.73 9.50
C SER A 17 -18.54 2.42 10.05
N THR A 18 -17.67 1.45 10.31
CA THR A 18 -18.07 0.15 10.88
C THR A 18 -16.95 -0.43 11.75
N GLY A 19 -17.33 -1.32 12.66
CA GLY A 19 -16.36 -2.10 13.43
C GLY A 19 -15.59 -3.07 12.51
N LEU A 20 -14.31 -3.22 12.75
CA LEU A 20 -13.38 -3.95 11.88
C LEU A 20 -13.23 -5.43 12.25
N ALA A 21 -13.52 -5.81 13.50
CA ALA A 21 -13.07 -7.10 14.02
C ALA A 21 -11.57 -7.32 13.70
N SER A 22 -11.17 -8.55 13.40
CA SER A 22 -9.75 -8.88 13.13
C SER A 22 -9.17 -8.30 11.82
N ILE A 23 -9.93 -7.52 11.04
CA ILE A 23 -9.34 -6.71 9.96
C ILE A 23 -8.33 -5.69 10.53
N THR A 24 -8.51 -5.26 11.76
CA THR A 24 -7.57 -4.43 12.54
C THR A 24 -6.12 -4.93 12.47
N LYS A 25 -5.92 -6.24 12.44
CA LYS A 25 -4.59 -6.86 12.43
C LYS A 25 -3.78 -6.57 11.16
N ILE A 26 -4.41 -6.01 10.12
CA ILE A 26 -3.70 -5.48 8.96
C ILE A 26 -2.81 -4.30 9.39
N MET A 27 -3.33 -3.38 10.23
CA MET A 27 -2.53 -2.28 10.79
C MET A 27 -1.47 -2.82 11.76
N THR A 28 -1.82 -3.78 12.61
CA THR A 28 -0.86 -4.39 13.54
C THR A 28 0.31 -5.01 12.77
N SER A 29 0.04 -5.79 11.71
CA SER A 29 1.10 -6.40 10.90
C SER A 29 1.91 -5.37 10.11
N TYR A 30 1.28 -4.28 9.63
CA TYR A 30 1.98 -3.18 8.96
C TYR A 30 3.03 -2.55 9.89
N ILE A 31 2.66 -2.25 11.13
CA ILE A 31 3.59 -1.66 12.12
C ILE A 31 4.74 -2.63 12.42
N VAL A 32 4.45 -3.92 12.62
CA VAL A 32 5.49 -4.93 12.86
C VAL A 32 6.46 -4.98 11.67
N ALA A 33 5.93 -5.00 10.43
CA ALA A 33 6.74 -5.02 9.21
C ALA A 33 7.60 -3.76 9.07
N ASP A 34 7.05 -2.59 9.42
CA ASP A 34 7.80 -1.33 9.39
C ASP A 34 8.95 -1.32 10.42
N TYR A 35 8.73 -1.83 11.63
CA TYR A 35 9.77 -1.95 12.66
C TYR A 35 10.87 -2.94 12.24
N LEU A 36 10.51 -4.04 11.57
CA LEU A 36 11.48 -4.98 10.97
C LEU A 36 12.33 -4.27 9.89
N LYS A 37 11.70 -3.54 8.98
CA LYS A 37 12.36 -2.82 7.90
C LYS A 37 13.29 -1.71 8.41
N GLN A 38 12.90 -1.02 9.48
CA GLN A 38 13.72 0.01 10.11
C GLN A 38 14.84 -0.54 11.00
N GLY A 39 14.86 -1.87 11.26
CA GLY A 39 15.85 -2.52 12.11
C GLY A 39 15.63 -2.33 13.62
N PHE A 40 14.47 -1.80 14.03
CA PHE A 40 14.08 -1.71 15.44
C PHE A 40 13.64 -3.07 16.01
N LEU A 41 13.30 -4.01 15.14
CA LEU A 41 12.88 -5.36 15.46
C LEU A 41 13.59 -6.34 14.53
N ASN A 42 13.96 -7.53 15.04
CA ASN A 42 14.44 -8.61 14.22
C ASN A 42 13.41 -9.76 14.21
N ILE A 43 13.16 -10.34 13.05
CA ILE A 43 12.18 -11.43 12.89
C ILE A 43 12.50 -12.67 13.77
N LYS A 44 13.79 -12.86 14.11
CA LYS A 44 14.29 -13.93 14.97
C LYS A 44 14.36 -13.56 16.46
N ASP A 45 14.01 -12.33 16.81
CA ASP A 45 13.87 -11.95 18.20
C ASP A 45 12.71 -12.73 18.85
N SER A 46 12.71 -12.80 20.16
CA SER A 46 11.64 -13.43 20.91
C SER A 46 11.12 -12.51 22.00
N THR A 47 9.84 -12.57 22.27
CA THR A 47 9.22 -11.87 23.39
C THR A 47 8.68 -12.85 24.43
N THR A 48 8.65 -12.43 25.68
CA THR A 48 8.05 -13.20 26.78
C THR A 48 6.55 -12.90 26.80
N VAL A 49 5.74 -13.94 26.81
CA VAL A 49 4.28 -13.83 26.83
C VAL A 49 3.79 -13.39 28.20
N SER A 50 3.09 -12.27 28.29
CA SER A 50 2.43 -11.80 29.49
C SER A 50 1.17 -12.63 29.83
N GLU A 51 0.74 -12.62 31.07
CA GLU A 51 -0.54 -13.20 31.48
C GLU A 51 -1.71 -12.60 30.72
N LYS A 52 -1.69 -11.26 30.47
CA LYS A 52 -2.72 -10.53 29.70
C LYS A 52 -2.84 -11.09 28.29
N CYS A 53 -1.73 -11.31 27.60
CA CYS A 53 -1.72 -11.86 26.24
C CYS A 53 -2.11 -13.34 26.20
N TRP A 54 -1.64 -14.15 27.15
CA TRP A 54 -2.05 -15.54 27.26
C TRP A 54 -3.55 -15.71 27.47
N ARG A 55 -4.19 -14.83 28.27
CA ARG A 55 -5.63 -14.86 28.57
C ARG A 55 -6.51 -14.22 27.51
N MET A 56 -5.93 -13.74 26.37
CA MET A 56 -6.73 -13.08 25.33
C MET A 56 -7.86 -13.97 24.83
N GLU A 57 -9.04 -13.38 24.71
CA GLU A 57 -10.25 -14.04 24.20
C GLU A 57 -10.27 -14.12 22.68
N GLY A 58 -11.15 -14.98 22.15
CA GLY A 58 -11.40 -15.14 20.70
C GLY A 58 -10.40 -16.08 20.04
N SER A 59 -9.95 -15.75 18.82
CA SER A 59 -8.98 -16.57 18.08
C SER A 59 -7.61 -16.50 18.74
N ARG A 60 -6.94 -17.64 18.88
CA ARG A 60 -5.61 -17.75 19.50
C ARG A 60 -4.69 -18.67 18.71
N MET A 61 -3.39 -18.41 18.77
CA MET A 61 -2.36 -19.35 18.33
C MET A 61 -1.89 -20.27 19.46
N PHE A 62 -2.42 -20.06 20.69
CA PHE A 62 -2.15 -20.85 21.90
C PHE A 62 -0.74 -20.68 22.47
N ILE A 63 -0.26 -19.42 22.52
CA ILE A 63 0.95 -19.09 23.27
C ILE A 63 0.71 -19.31 24.77
N GLN A 64 1.81 -19.54 25.51
CA GLN A 64 1.75 -19.84 26.95
C GLN A 64 2.43 -18.75 27.77
N GLU A 65 1.81 -18.38 28.90
CA GLU A 65 2.38 -17.40 29.84
C GLU A 65 3.80 -17.73 30.24
N GLY A 66 4.65 -16.70 30.30
CA GLY A 66 6.05 -16.80 30.69
C GLY A 66 6.97 -17.46 29.66
N LYS A 67 6.44 -18.01 28.57
CA LYS A 67 7.26 -18.59 27.49
C LYS A 67 7.76 -17.53 26.54
N LYS A 68 8.95 -17.77 25.99
CA LYS A 68 9.47 -16.96 24.88
C LYS A 68 8.93 -17.48 23.54
N VAL A 69 8.44 -16.58 22.71
CA VAL A 69 7.91 -16.88 21.37
C VAL A 69 8.61 -15.99 20.35
N LEU A 70 9.04 -16.56 19.22
CA LEU A 70 9.67 -15.82 18.14
C LEU A 70 8.70 -14.82 17.51
N ILE A 71 9.20 -13.66 17.11
CA ILE A 71 8.41 -12.65 16.37
C ILE A 71 7.84 -13.25 15.09
N GLU A 72 8.62 -14.09 14.41
CA GLU A 72 8.19 -14.82 13.22
C GLU A 72 6.94 -15.68 13.46
N ASP A 73 6.93 -16.45 14.55
CA ASP A 73 5.80 -17.30 14.92
C ASP A 73 4.57 -16.47 15.31
N LEU A 74 4.78 -15.39 16.05
CA LEU A 74 3.71 -14.47 16.42
C LEU A 74 3.07 -13.80 15.18
N MET A 75 3.88 -13.40 14.19
CA MET A 75 3.35 -12.86 12.93
C MET A 75 2.50 -13.90 12.20
N ARG A 76 3.00 -15.14 12.04
CA ARG A 76 2.20 -16.22 11.41
C ARG A 76 0.93 -16.51 12.18
N GLY A 77 1.03 -16.66 13.51
CA GLY A 77 -0.14 -16.90 14.34
C GLY A 77 -1.18 -15.79 14.29
N MET A 78 -0.75 -14.53 14.24
CA MET A 78 -1.62 -13.37 14.09
C MET A 78 -2.29 -13.29 12.71
N ILE A 79 -1.55 -13.55 11.64
CA ILE A 79 -2.03 -13.44 10.26
C ILE A 79 -2.91 -14.64 9.90
N ILE A 80 -2.39 -15.85 10.04
CA ILE A 80 -2.99 -17.11 9.59
C ILE A 80 -4.18 -17.50 10.45
N GLN A 81 -3.95 -17.70 11.75
CA GLN A 81 -4.97 -18.12 12.72
C GLN A 81 -5.80 -16.93 13.24
N SER A 82 -5.35 -15.69 12.98
CA SER A 82 -5.97 -14.50 13.56
C SER A 82 -5.81 -14.38 15.07
N GLY A 83 -4.69 -14.90 15.64
CA GLY A 83 -4.42 -14.96 17.06
C GLY A 83 -4.47 -13.59 17.75
N ASN A 84 -5.39 -13.42 18.70
CA ASN A 84 -5.46 -12.23 19.55
C ASN A 84 -4.30 -12.20 20.55
N ASP A 85 -3.93 -13.37 21.04
CA ASP A 85 -2.77 -13.59 21.92
C ASP A 85 -1.48 -13.17 21.22
N ALA A 86 -1.28 -13.57 19.98
CA ALA A 86 -0.13 -13.16 19.17
C ALA A 86 -0.09 -11.65 18.90
N ALA A 87 -1.24 -11.06 18.51
CA ALA A 87 -1.34 -9.62 18.28
C ALA A 87 -1.06 -8.81 19.56
N CYS A 88 -1.53 -9.30 20.71
CA CYS A 88 -1.24 -8.72 22.03
C CYS A 88 0.27 -8.76 22.32
N ALA A 89 0.91 -9.92 22.16
CA ALA A 89 2.34 -10.10 22.46
C ALA A 89 3.23 -9.23 21.57
N LEU A 90 2.90 -9.09 20.27
CA LEU A 90 3.59 -8.19 19.35
C LEU A 90 3.41 -6.72 19.76
N ALA A 91 2.19 -6.33 20.14
CA ALA A 91 1.89 -4.98 20.57
C ALA A 91 2.65 -4.59 21.85
N GLU A 92 2.64 -5.48 22.86
CA GLU A 92 3.38 -5.26 24.12
C GLU A 92 4.89 -5.24 23.89
N HIS A 93 5.41 -6.06 22.98
CA HIS A 93 6.84 -6.09 22.65
C HIS A 93 7.30 -4.76 22.01
N ILE A 94 6.48 -4.16 21.13
CA ILE A 94 6.82 -2.94 20.41
C ILE A 94 6.60 -1.68 21.25
N ALA A 95 5.47 -1.60 21.95
CA ALA A 95 5.03 -0.38 22.62
C ALA A 95 4.90 -0.50 24.16
N GLY A 96 5.20 -1.67 24.74
CA GLY A 96 5.09 -1.90 26.17
C GLY A 96 3.67 -2.25 26.63
N THR A 97 2.64 -1.59 26.09
CA THR A 97 1.22 -1.87 26.38
C THR A 97 0.37 -1.91 25.12
N GLN A 98 -0.82 -2.54 25.18
CA GLN A 98 -1.76 -2.51 24.05
C GLN A 98 -2.33 -1.10 23.82
N GLU A 99 -2.45 -0.32 24.87
CA GLU A 99 -2.94 1.05 24.86
C GLU A 99 -1.97 1.99 24.15
N ASP A 100 -0.67 1.89 24.44
CA ASP A 100 0.38 2.65 23.74
C ASP A 100 0.51 2.19 22.29
N PHE A 101 0.36 0.89 22.03
CA PHE A 101 0.33 0.38 20.67
C PHE A 101 -0.88 0.90 19.88
N ALA A 102 -2.07 1.03 20.52
CA ALA A 102 -3.24 1.63 19.87
C ALA A 102 -3.00 3.11 19.54
N SER A 103 -2.29 3.85 20.39
CA SER A 103 -1.86 5.21 20.09
C SER A 103 -0.94 5.24 18.88
N LEU A 104 0.05 4.36 18.84
CA LEU A 104 0.95 4.19 17.69
C LEU A 104 0.16 3.82 16.40
N MET A 105 -0.84 2.95 16.47
CA MET A 105 -1.72 2.61 15.33
C MET A 105 -2.43 3.86 14.78
N ASN A 106 -2.88 4.76 15.64
CA ASN A 106 -3.55 5.99 15.23
C ASN A 106 -2.56 7.00 14.62
N ASP A 107 -1.31 7.07 15.10
CA ASP A 107 -0.25 7.87 14.48
C ASP A 107 0.04 7.38 13.04
N TYR A 108 0.11 6.07 12.84
CA TYR A 108 0.24 5.49 11.49
C TYR A 108 -1.00 5.77 10.62
N ALA A 109 -2.21 5.66 11.19
CA ALA A 109 -3.44 5.99 10.48
C ALA A 109 -3.45 7.45 10.01
N GLN A 110 -2.98 8.38 10.84
CA GLN A 110 -2.85 9.79 10.48
C GLN A 110 -1.82 10.01 9.36
N LYS A 111 -0.63 9.40 9.45
CA LYS A 111 0.41 9.48 8.42
C LYS A 111 -0.06 8.91 7.06
N MET A 112 -0.91 7.88 7.07
CA MET A 112 -1.49 7.26 5.88
C MET A 112 -2.76 7.99 5.39
N GLU A 113 -3.17 9.08 6.04
CA GLU A 113 -4.42 9.80 5.75
C GLU A 113 -5.68 8.90 5.82
N LEU A 114 -5.75 8.00 6.80
CA LEU A 114 -6.93 7.19 7.08
C LEU A 114 -7.93 8.02 7.91
N LYS A 115 -8.60 8.95 7.26
CA LYS A 115 -9.36 10.04 7.92
C LYS A 115 -10.59 9.59 8.72
N ASN A 116 -11.07 8.37 8.47
CA ASN A 116 -12.27 7.82 9.09
C ASN A 116 -11.97 6.55 9.88
N THR A 117 -10.78 6.49 10.49
CA THR A 117 -10.27 5.32 11.20
C THR A 117 -9.82 5.71 12.60
N ASN A 118 -10.19 4.90 13.58
CA ASN A 118 -9.69 4.99 14.95
C ASN A 118 -9.49 3.58 15.52
N PHE A 119 -8.31 3.30 16.01
CA PHE A 119 -7.93 2.05 16.64
C PHE A 119 -7.89 2.21 18.17
N THR A 120 -8.44 1.24 18.91
CA THR A 120 -8.40 1.21 20.38
C THR A 120 -7.67 0.00 20.94
N ASN A 121 -7.32 -0.96 20.07
CA ASN A 121 -6.56 -2.16 20.45
C ASN A 121 -5.96 -2.82 19.19
N PRO A 122 -4.92 -3.69 19.33
CA PRO A 122 -4.24 -4.33 18.20
C PRO A 122 -5.00 -5.51 17.57
N THR A 123 -6.09 -5.97 18.18
CA THR A 123 -6.76 -7.22 17.85
C THR A 123 -8.05 -7.05 17.04
N GLY A 124 -8.73 -5.92 17.23
CA GLY A 124 -10.07 -5.66 16.72
C GLY A 124 -11.18 -6.19 17.60
N LEU A 125 -10.91 -6.44 18.89
CA LEU A 125 -11.95 -6.70 19.87
C LEU A 125 -12.89 -5.51 19.96
N PRO A 126 -14.20 -5.73 20.19
CA PRO A 126 -15.22 -4.70 20.13
C PRO A 126 -14.96 -3.53 21.11
N ASN A 127 -15.02 -2.33 20.56
CA ASN A 127 -15.06 -1.08 21.33
C ASN A 127 -15.85 -0.07 20.48
N VAL A 128 -16.68 0.77 21.09
CA VAL A 128 -17.53 1.74 20.38
C VAL A 128 -16.72 2.76 19.57
N ASN A 129 -15.48 3.03 20.01
CA ASN A 129 -14.57 3.94 19.35
C ASN A 129 -13.60 3.23 18.40
N HIS A 130 -13.76 1.90 18.16
CA HIS A 130 -12.91 1.14 17.26
C HIS A 130 -13.61 0.95 15.91
N TYR A 131 -13.25 1.77 14.94
CA TYR A 131 -13.93 1.80 13.65
C TYR A 131 -12.99 2.16 12.48
N SER A 132 -13.43 1.85 11.28
CA SER A 132 -12.85 2.32 10.03
C SER A 132 -13.88 2.27 8.89
N THR A 133 -13.42 2.53 7.66
CA THR A 133 -14.21 2.48 6.43
C THR A 133 -13.55 1.57 5.42
N ALA A 134 -14.32 1.09 4.42
CA ALA A 134 -13.75 0.29 3.34
C ALA A 134 -12.71 1.09 2.53
N GLU A 135 -12.89 2.40 2.37
CA GLU A 135 -11.92 3.28 1.71
C GLU A 135 -10.57 3.29 2.45
N ASP A 136 -10.59 3.47 3.77
CA ASP A 136 -9.36 3.53 4.56
C ASP A 136 -8.66 2.17 4.64
N ILE A 137 -9.42 1.08 4.76
CA ILE A 137 -8.87 -0.29 4.71
C ILE A 137 -8.28 -0.62 3.34
N ALA A 138 -8.83 -0.09 2.24
CA ALA A 138 -8.24 -0.22 0.91
C ALA A 138 -6.87 0.46 0.85
N LYS A 139 -6.75 1.69 1.35
CA LYS A 139 -5.47 2.41 1.42
C LYS A 139 -4.43 1.64 2.24
N LEU A 140 -4.81 1.21 3.45
CA LEU A 140 -3.94 0.42 4.31
C LEU A 140 -3.47 -0.89 3.63
N SER A 141 -4.38 -1.58 2.94
CA SER A 141 -4.04 -2.82 2.24
C SER A 141 -3.08 -2.59 1.07
N ILE A 142 -3.24 -1.48 0.33
CA ILE A 142 -2.36 -1.11 -0.79
C ILE A 142 -0.95 -0.82 -0.28
N VAL A 143 -0.80 -0.03 0.79
CA VAL A 143 0.53 0.30 1.32
C VAL A 143 1.20 -0.94 1.93
N LEU A 144 0.46 -1.81 2.63
CA LEU A 144 1.00 -3.07 3.15
C LEU A 144 1.60 -3.93 2.03
N ILE A 145 0.88 -4.13 0.93
CA ILE A 145 1.34 -4.94 -0.21
C ILE A 145 2.58 -4.33 -0.89
N ASN A 146 2.60 -2.99 -1.02
CA ASN A 146 3.66 -2.30 -1.74
C ASN A 146 4.93 -2.10 -0.92
N ASP A 147 4.79 -1.79 0.36
CA ASP A 147 5.90 -1.41 1.22
C ASP A 147 6.61 -2.61 1.85
N PHE A 148 5.87 -3.73 2.04
CA PHE A 148 6.33 -4.93 2.75
C PHE A 148 5.96 -6.22 2.01
N PRO A 149 6.44 -6.42 0.77
CA PRO A 149 6.08 -7.60 -0.05
C PRO A 149 6.53 -8.93 0.58
N ASP A 150 7.64 -8.95 1.32
CA ASP A 150 8.18 -10.14 1.96
C ASP A 150 7.30 -10.57 3.15
N GLU A 151 6.92 -9.65 4.02
CA GLU A 151 6.01 -9.91 5.14
C GLU A 151 4.58 -10.18 4.65
N TYR A 152 4.20 -9.55 3.53
CA TYR A 152 2.92 -9.82 2.89
C TYR A 152 2.79 -11.26 2.39
N ALA A 153 3.89 -11.92 2.03
CA ALA A 153 3.86 -13.31 1.58
C ALA A 153 3.25 -14.28 2.61
N ILE A 154 3.34 -13.98 3.92
CA ILE A 154 2.72 -14.76 5.00
C ILE A 154 1.20 -14.86 4.84
N TYR A 155 0.55 -13.88 4.25
CA TYR A 155 -0.91 -13.87 4.06
C TYR A 155 -1.41 -14.95 3.10
N SER A 156 -0.54 -15.45 2.21
CA SER A 156 -0.83 -16.55 1.29
C SER A 156 -0.58 -17.93 1.89
N GLU A 157 0.09 -18.03 3.04
CA GLU A 157 0.32 -19.29 3.74
C GLU A 157 -1.02 -19.92 4.14
N LYS A 158 -1.27 -21.14 3.68
CA LYS A 158 -2.55 -21.84 3.91
C LYS A 158 -2.67 -22.36 5.33
N GLU A 159 -1.54 -22.70 5.95
CA GLU A 159 -1.49 -23.28 7.30
C GLU A 159 -0.16 -22.98 7.98
N PHE A 160 -0.16 -23.11 9.28
CA PHE A 160 0.98 -22.90 10.15
C PHE A 160 0.88 -23.86 11.35
N THR A 161 1.98 -24.39 11.82
CA THR A 161 2.02 -25.27 13.02
C THR A 161 2.84 -24.61 14.11
N TYR A 162 2.26 -24.50 15.29
CA TYR A 162 2.92 -23.99 16.48
C TYR A 162 2.61 -24.89 17.67
N ASN A 163 3.64 -25.30 18.42
CA ASN A 163 3.52 -26.26 19.55
C ASN A 163 2.67 -27.51 19.18
N ASP A 164 2.98 -28.13 18.07
CA ASP A 164 2.27 -29.30 17.52
C ASP A 164 0.78 -29.07 17.20
N ILE A 165 0.32 -27.82 17.24
CA ILE A 165 -1.04 -27.44 16.88
C ILE A 165 -1.02 -26.90 15.45
N ARG A 166 -1.60 -27.67 14.51
CA ARG A 166 -1.82 -27.24 13.14
C ARG A 166 -2.97 -26.24 13.08
N GLN A 167 -2.73 -25.09 12.48
CA GLN A 167 -3.65 -23.98 12.38
C GLN A 167 -3.87 -23.60 10.92
N LEU A 168 -5.12 -23.54 10.48
CA LEU A 168 -5.48 -23.21 9.10
C LEU A 168 -5.72 -21.72 8.96
N ASN A 169 -5.34 -21.17 7.81
CA ASN A 169 -5.67 -19.78 7.47
C ASN A 169 -7.19 -19.60 7.44
N ARG A 170 -7.66 -18.53 8.07
CA ARG A 170 -9.11 -18.22 8.14
C ARG A 170 -9.69 -17.74 6.81
N ASN A 171 -8.85 -17.38 5.83
CA ASN A 171 -9.28 -17.02 4.49
C ASN A 171 -9.44 -18.26 3.60
N SER A 172 -10.62 -18.84 3.59
CA SER A 172 -10.91 -20.05 2.81
C SER A 172 -10.82 -19.86 1.29
N LEU A 173 -10.75 -18.63 0.78
CA LEU A 173 -10.52 -18.38 -0.66
C LEU A 173 -9.16 -18.84 -1.13
N LEU A 174 -8.15 -18.93 -0.26
CA LEU A 174 -6.82 -19.45 -0.58
C LEU A 174 -6.82 -20.88 -1.12
N TRP A 175 -7.84 -21.69 -0.77
CA TRP A 175 -7.99 -23.06 -1.30
C TRP A 175 -8.89 -23.16 -2.54
N GLN A 176 -9.54 -22.07 -2.92
CA GLN A 176 -10.59 -22.08 -3.93
C GLN A 176 -10.23 -21.31 -5.19
N ASP A 177 -9.23 -20.43 -5.11
CA ASP A 177 -8.73 -19.62 -6.23
C ASP A 177 -7.24 -19.31 -6.01
N ASP A 178 -6.39 -19.89 -6.84
CA ASP A 178 -4.93 -19.72 -6.75
C ASP A 178 -4.44 -18.29 -7.03
N SER A 179 -5.31 -17.42 -7.56
CA SER A 179 -5.01 -16.00 -7.72
C SER A 179 -5.11 -15.21 -6.41
N ILE A 180 -5.73 -15.78 -5.36
CA ILE A 180 -5.87 -15.16 -4.04
C ILE A 180 -4.56 -15.32 -3.26
N ASP A 181 -4.02 -14.21 -2.77
CA ASP A 181 -2.78 -14.17 -1.99
C ASP A 181 -2.91 -13.46 -0.63
N GLY A 182 -4.14 -13.18 -0.20
CA GLY A 182 -4.42 -12.53 1.09
C GLY A 182 -5.88 -12.08 1.17
N ILE A 183 -6.28 -11.27 2.13
CA ILE A 183 -5.53 -10.64 3.19
C ILE A 183 -6.06 -11.12 4.55
N LYS A 184 -7.25 -10.64 4.99
CA LYS A 184 -7.69 -10.90 6.36
C LYS A 184 -9.20 -11.06 6.47
N THR A 185 -9.61 -12.04 7.28
CA THR A 185 -10.98 -12.20 7.73
C THR A 185 -11.19 -11.52 9.07
N GLY A 186 -12.42 -11.11 9.35
CA GLY A 186 -12.86 -10.62 10.65
C GLY A 186 -14.29 -11.04 10.95
N HIS A 187 -14.58 -11.25 12.23
CA HIS A 187 -15.93 -11.49 12.69
C HIS A 187 -16.09 -11.12 14.16
N THR A 188 -17.09 -10.32 14.45
CA THR A 188 -17.68 -10.15 15.77
C THR A 188 -19.18 -10.00 15.60
N ARG A 189 -19.95 -10.18 16.67
CA ARG A 189 -21.42 -9.97 16.62
C ARG A 189 -21.76 -8.54 16.13
N ALA A 190 -20.97 -7.54 16.52
CA ALA A 190 -21.21 -6.15 16.15
C ALA A 190 -20.76 -5.83 14.72
N SER A 191 -19.63 -6.40 14.26
CA SER A 191 -19.04 -6.10 12.94
C SER A 191 -19.56 -7.00 11.83
N GLY A 192 -20.35 -8.04 12.13
CA GLY A 192 -20.71 -9.06 11.15
C GLY A 192 -19.50 -9.80 10.58
N TYR A 193 -19.66 -10.42 9.44
CA TYR A 193 -18.62 -11.16 8.74
C TYR A 193 -17.88 -10.23 7.77
N CYS A 194 -16.56 -10.08 7.97
CA CYS A 194 -15.71 -9.21 7.17
C CYS A 194 -14.63 -10.00 6.44
N LEU A 195 -14.26 -9.54 5.24
CA LEU A 195 -13.14 -10.08 4.46
C LEU A 195 -12.51 -8.96 3.63
N VAL A 196 -11.22 -8.81 3.78
CA VAL A 196 -10.38 -8.12 2.81
C VAL A 196 -9.64 -9.19 2.03
N ALA A 197 -9.86 -9.26 0.73
CA ALA A 197 -9.21 -10.24 -0.15
C ALA A 197 -8.39 -9.52 -1.23
N SER A 198 -7.22 -10.05 -1.52
CA SER A 198 -6.39 -9.65 -2.65
C SER A 198 -6.29 -10.81 -3.64
N SER A 199 -6.42 -10.49 -4.91
CA SER A 199 -6.27 -11.43 -6.02
C SER A 199 -5.38 -10.80 -7.09
N LYS A 200 -4.38 -11.57 -7.56
CA LYS A 200 -3.45 -11.14 -8.62
C LYS A 200 -3.55 -12.08 -9.82
N ARG A 201 -3.89 -11.52 -10.98
CA ARG A 201 -3.92 -12.24 -12.27
C ARG A 201 -3.06 -11.48 -13.27
N ALA A 202 -1.96 -12.09 -13.72
CA ALA A 202 -0.93 -11.43 -14.52
C ALA A 202 -0.48 -10.10 -13.86
N ASP A 203 -0.54 -8.99 -14.57
CA ASP A 203 -0.13 -7.67 -14.06
C ASP A 203 -1.23 -6.95 -13.27
N MET A 204 -2.43 -7.51 -13.17
CA MET A 204 -3.55 -6.90 -12.51
C MET A 204 -3.76 -7.47 -11.10
N ARG A 205 -3.73 -6.60 -10.10
CA ARG A 205 -4.13 -6.91 -8.71
C ARG A 205 -5.43 -6.19 -8.37
N LEU A 206 -6.34 -6.91 -7.75
CA LEU A 206 -7.56 -6.35 -7.18
C LEU A 206 -7.62 -6.61 -5.68
N ILE A 207 -8.12 -5.64 -4.94
CA ILE A 207 -8.44 -5.76 -3.52
C ILE A 207 -9.95 -5.60 -3.37
N SER A 208 -10.59 -6.62 -2.81
CA SER A 208 -12.02 -6.62 -2.49
C SER A 208 -12.20 -6.47 -0.98
N ILE A 209 -13.10 -5.58 -0.56
CA ILE A 209 -13.39 -5.33 0.85
C ILE A 209 -14.89 -5.52 1.06
N VAL A 210 -15.23 -6.52 1.85
CA VAL A 210 -16.60 -6.83 2.26
C VAL A 210 -16.66 -6.72 3.77
N LEU A 211 -17.43 -5.76 4.27
CA LEU A 211 -17.63 -5.50 5.70
C LEU A 211 -19.11 -5.74 6.05
N ASN A 212 -19.33 -6.18 7.29
CA ASN A 212 -20.67 -6.34 7.87
C ASN A 212 -21.61 -7.24 7.05
N SER A 213 -21.08 -8.33 6.51
CA SER A 213 -21.93 -9.35 5.83
C SER A 213 -22.68 -10.19 6.85
N ALA A 214 -23.88 -10.65 6.48
CA ALA A 214 -24.77 -11.39 7.38
C ALA A 214 -24.26 -12.80 7.72
N SER A 215 -23.42 -13.39 6.84
CA SER A 215 -22.91 -14.74 7.03
C SER A 215 -21.54 -14.92 6.37
N GLU A 216 -20.84 -15.99 6.76
CA GLU A 216 -19.60 -16.38 6.10
C GLU A 216 -19.82 -16.69 4.62
N LYS A 217 -20.91 -17.38 4.29
CA LYS A 217 -21.26 -17.72 2.90
C LYS A 217 -21.49 -16.47 2.06
N SER A 218 -22.29 -15.51 2.54
CA SER A 218 -22.55 -14.26 1.80
C SER A 218 -21.27 -13.43 1.65
N ARG A 219 -20.45 -13.34 2.70
CA ARG A 219 -19.13 -12.69 2.65
C ARG A 219 -18.27 -13.23 1.50
N LEU A 220 -18.14 -14.55 1.38
CA LEU A 220 -17.36 -15.20 0.31
C LEU A 220 -17.97 -14.97 -1.07
N GLN A 221 -19.30 -15.07 -1.20
CA GLN A 221 -19.98 -14.82 -2.46
C GLN A 221 -19.83 -13.39 -2.95
N ASP A 222 -19.99 -12.42 -2.05
CA ASP A 222 -19.85 -10.99 -2.39
C ASP A 222 -18.42 -10.64 -2.75
N THR A 223 -17.44 -11.20 -2.04
CA THR A 223 -16.02 -11.06 -2.38
C THR A 223 -15.72 -11.57 -3.79
N ARG A 224 -16.20 -12.78 -4.14
CA ARG A 224 -16.02 -13.32 -5.50
C ARG A 224 -16.68 -12.45 -6.56
N ARG A 225 -17.93 -12.04 -6.34
CA ARG A 225 -18.66 -11.18 -7.29
C ARG A 225 -17.90 -9.88 -7.57
N LEU A 226 -17.32 -9.25 -6.55
CA LEU A 226 -16.50 -8.04 -6.71
C LEU A 226 -15.24 -8.30 -7.51
N LEU A 227 -14.51 -9.39 -7.21
CA LEU A 227 -13.30 -9.77 -7.94
C LEU A 227 -13.62 -10.13 -9.40
N ASP A 228 -14.63 -10.95 -9.63
CA ASP A 228 -15.06 -11.35 -10.98
C ASP A 228 -15.50 -10.14 -11.82
N TYR A 229 -16.26 -9.21 -11.21
CA TYR A 229 -16.61 -7.95 -11.85
C TYR A 229 -15.37 -7.16 -12.24
N GLY A 230 -14.43 -7.01 -11.30
CA GLY A 230 -13.21 -6.26 -11.54
C GLY A 230 -12.38 -6.86 -12.69
N PHE A 231 -12.10 -8.16 -12.66
CA PHE A 231 -11.32 -8.82 -13.73
C PHE A 231 -12.06 -8.90 -15.07
N LYS A 232 -13.38 -8.91 -15.06
CA LYS A 232 -14.19 -8.91 -16.29
C LYS A 232 -14.16 -7.55 -17.02
N TYR A 233 -14.30 -6.47 -16.27
CA TYR A 233 -14.51 -5.15 -16.87
C TYR A 233 -13.29 -4.26 -16.88
N TYR A 234 -12.30 -4.50 -16.01
CA TYR A 234 -11.07 -3.73 -15.93
C TYR A 234 -9.90 -4.54 -16.48
N GLN A 235 -8.88 -3.82 -16.90
CA GLN A 235 -7.58 -4.39 -17.22
C GLN A 235 -6.48 -3.42 -16.78
N THR A 236 -5.32 -3.98 -16.43
CA THR A 236 -4.11 -3.22 -16.17
C THR A 236 -3.21 -3.30 -17.39
N LYS A 237 -2.70 -2.16 -17.84
CA LYS A 237 -1.71 -2.11 -18.92
C LYS A 237 -0.50 -1.33 -18.44
N LYS A 238 0.69 -1.82 -18.79
CA LYS A 238 1.90 -1.03 -18.73
C LYS A 238 1.84 0.01 -19.85
N ILE A 239 1.83 1.28 -19.46
CA ILE A 239 1.71 2.41 -20.40
C ILE A 239 3.08 2.93 -20.78
N ILE A 240 4.01 2.98 -19.82
CA ILE A 240 5.37 3.46 -20.01
C ILE A 240 6.32 2.54 -19.26
N ALA A 241 7.42 2.14 -19.91
CA ALA A 241 8.45 1.35 -19.24
C ALA A 241 9.39 2.25 -18.42
N LYS A 242 10.01 1.68 -17.39
CA LYS A 242 11.08 2.31 -16.61
C LYS A 242 12.14 2.91 -17.53
N TYR A 243 12.50 4.18 -17.31
CA TYR A 243 13.47 4.96 -18.09
C TYR A 243 13.18 5.05 -19.59
N GLN A 244 11.99 4.70 -20.04
CA GLN A 244 11.58 4.97 -21.42
C GLN A 244 11.54 6.50 -21.63
N PRO A 245 12.29 7.06 -22.60
CA PRO A 245 12.27 8.49 -22.86
C PRO A 245 10.87 8.96 -23.27
N ILE A 246 10.35 9.93 -22.55
CA ILE A 246 9.03 10.56 -22.83
C ILE A 246 9.21 12.01 -23.24
N SER A 247 10.20 12.69 -22.66
CA SER A 247 10.50 14.09 -22.94
C SER A 247 12.01 14.27 -23.08
N ILE A 248 12.41 15.27 -23.84
CA ILE A 248 13.79 15.70 -23.98
C ILE A 248 13.85 17.18 -23.63
N VAL A 249 14.72 17.54 -22.68
CA VAL A 249 14.91 18.92 -22.22
C VAL A 249 16.29 19.44 -22.55
N ASP A 250 16.42 20.76 -22.72
CA ASP A 250 17.70 21.42 -22.93
C ASP A 250 18.52 21.45 -21.62
N VAL A 251 19.83 21.26 -21.74
CA VAL A 251 20.76 21.32 -20.60
C VAL A 251 21.73 22.50 -20.77
N TRP A 252 21.60 23.46 -19.90
CA TRP A 252 22.43 24.65 -19.88
C TRP A 252 23.71 24.42 -19.05
N GLY A 253 24.85 24.66 -19.65
CA GLY A 253 26.16 24.45 -19.02
C GLY A 253 26.59 22.99 -18.89
N GLY A 254 25.89 22.06 -19.57
CA GLY A 254 26.18 20.64 -19.60
C GLY A 254 27.11 20.24 -20.74
N ILE A 255 27.88 19.15 -20.57
CA ILE A 255 28.67 18.55 -21.66
C ILE A 255 27.72 18.09 -22.77
N GLU A 256 26.61 17.46 -22.41
CA GLU A 256 25.49 17.13 -23.28
C GLU A 256 24.48 18.31 -23.26
N ASP A 257 24.02 18.73 -24.41
CA ASP A 257 23.08 19.85 -24.57
C ASP A 257 21.61 19.40 -24.39
N LYS A 258 21.36 18.10 -24.36
CA LYS A 258 20.03 17.49 -24.25
C LYS A 258 20.05 16.41 -23.18
N LEU A 259 18.93 16.29 -22.46
CA LEU A 259 18.71 15.27 -21.43
C LEU A 259 17.36 14.58 -21.67
N GLU A 260 17.40 13.26 -21.75
CA GLU A 260 16.20 12.43 -21.80
C GLU A 260 15.59 12.28 -20.42
N LEU A 261 14.27 12.44 -20.34
CA LEU A 261 13.48 12.24 -19.12
C LEU A 261 12.54 11.06 -19.29
N GLY A 262 12.47 10.22 -18.26
CA GLY A 262 11.58 9.06 -18.20
C GLY A 262 11.17 8.74 -16.78
N PRO A 263 10.19 7.85 -16.56
CA PRO A 263 9.78 7.47 -15.22
C PRO A 263 10.82 6.55 -14.55
N GLU A 264 11.00 6.67 -13.24
CA GLU A 264 11.90 5.80 -12.45
C GLU A 264 11.42 4.36 -12.33
N LYS A 265 10.14 4.10 -12.61
CA LYS A 265 9.48 2.77 -12.51
C LYS A 265 8.58 2.55 -13.71
N ASP A 266 8.26 1.27 -13.99
CA ASP A 266 7.18 0.93 -14.92
C ASP A 266 5.87 1.60 -14.49
N ILE A 267 5.17 2.24 -15.41
CA ILE A 267 3.89 2.90 -15.16
C ILE A 267 2.76 2.02 -15.65
N PHE A 268 1.92 1.61 -14.73
CA PHE A 268 0.72 0.83 -14.98
C PHE A 268 -0.53 1.65 -14.73
N VAL A 269 -1.54 1.46 -15.56
CA VAL A 269 -2.86 2.08 -15.38
C VAL A 269 -3.92 1.01 -15.46
N THR A 270 -4.88 1.05 -14.51
CA THR A 270 -6.01 0.12 -14.46
C THR A 270 -7.28 0.88 -14.82
N LEU A 271 -7.88 0.53 -15.95
CA LEU A 271 -9.10 1.16 -16.49
C LEU A 271 -10.04 0.12 -17.07
N THR A 272 -11.28 0.52 -17.36
CA THR A 272 -12.16 -0.31 -18.21
C THR A 272 -11.66 -0.33 -19.64
N LYS A 273 -11.91 -1.42 -20.37
CA LYS A 273 -11.42 -1.56 -21.75
C LYS A 273 -11.75 -0.37 -22.65
N PRO A 274 -12.99 0.15 -22.70
CA PRO A 274 -13.32 1.31 -23.54
C PRO A 274 -12.66 2.62 -23.09
N THR A 275 -12.22 2.71 -21.84
CA THR A 275 -11.60 3.93 -21.31
C THR A 275 -10.17 4.10 -21.75
N PHE A 276 -9.46 2.99 -22.11
CA PHE A 276 -8.09 3.09 -22.63
C PHE A 276 -7.98 3.88 -23.93
N ASP A 277 -9.01 3.83 -24.78
CA ASP A 277 -9.02 4.55 -26.08
C ASP A 277 -9.10 6.08 -25.90
N ARG A 278 -9.42 6.53 -24.69
CA ARG A 278 -9.55 7.96 -24.31
C ARG A 278 -8.45 8.44 -23.38
N LEU A 279 -7.41 7.58 -23.18
CA LEU A 279 -6.27 7.92 -22.36
C LEU A 279 -5.32 8.81 -23.16
N THR A 280 -4.91 9.93 -22.56
CA THR A 280 -3.88 10.84 -23.07
C THR A 280 -2.76 10.99 -22.06
N ILE A 281 -1.57 11.29 -22.56
CA ILE A 281 -0.35 11.46 -21.77
C ILE A 281 0.20 12.84 -22.10
N GLU A 282 0.33 13.70 -21.10
CA GLU A 282 0.81 15.07 -21.26
C GLU A 282 1.99 15.32 -20.30
N ALA A 283 3.16 15.63 -20.88
CA ALA A 283 4.29 16.13 -20.11
C ALA A 283 4.16 17.65 -19.93
N SER A 284 4.63 18.18 -18.79
CA SER A 284 4.69 19.62 -18.60
C SER A 284 5.71 20.24 -19.59
N LYS A 285 5.52 21.52 -19.90
CA LYS A 285 6.50 22.27 -20.69
C LYS A 285 7.64 22.68 -19.76
N ASN A 286 8.82 22.06 -19.93
CA ASN A 286 10.01 22.40 -19.18
C ASN A 286 10.94 23.27 -20.01
N LEU A 287 11.42 24.38 -19.45
CA LEU A 287 12.34 25.33 -20.10
C LEU A 287 13.80 24.84 -20.18
N GLY A 288 14.09 23.65 -19.66
CA GLY A 288 15.41 23.10 -19.56
C GLY A 288 15.98 23.11 -18.13
N VAL A 289 17.14 22.51 -17.95
CA VAL A 289 17.79 22.34 -16.67
C VAL A 289 19.25 22.81 -16.72
N LYS A 290 19.83 23.11 -15.55
CA LYS A 290 21.24 23.49 -15.44
C LYS A 290 22.09 22.29 -15.02
N ALA A 291 23.22 22.11 -15.69
CA ALA A 291 24.22 21.14 -15.28
C ALA A 291 24.97 21.57 -13.99
N PRO A 292 25.42 20.61 -13.15
CA PRO A 292 25.35 19.17 -13.39
C PRO A 292 23.99 18.59 -13.02
N VAL A 293 23.53 17.56 -13.75
CA VAL A 293 22.32 16.81 -13.43
C VAL A 293 22.70 15.37 -13.10
N ARG A 294 22.18 14.86 -12.00
CA ARG A 294 22.37 13.45 -11.61
C ARG A 294 21.24 12.61 -12.15
N LYS A 295 21.55 11.40 -12.58
CA LYS A 295 20.55 10.38 -12.86
C LYS A 295 19.60 10.24 -11.66
N ASP A 296 18.32 9.94 -11.94
CA ASP A 296 17.22 9.80 -10.97
C ASP A 296 16.81 11.11 -10.28
N SER A 297 17.42 12.26 -10.62
CA SER A 297 16.90 13.56 -10.17
C SER A 297 15.55 13.84 -10.84
N VAL A 298 14.56 14.21 -10.05
CA VAL A 298 13.23 14.64 -10.55
C VAL A 298 13.39 15.97 -11.25
N ILE A 299 13.01 16.02 -12.53
CA ILE A 299 13.16 17.20 -13.39
C ILE A 299 11.80 17.75 -13.82
N ASP A 300 10.83 16.86 -14.06
CA ASP A 300 9.55 17.23 -14.63
C ASP A 300 8.45 16.29 -14.13
N ARG A 301 7.22 16.51 -14.58
CA ARG A 301 6.05 15.69 -14.25
C ARG A 301 5.25 15.37 -15.52
N LEU A 302 4.71 14.18 -15.53
CA LEU A 302 3.82 13.65 -16.56
C LEU A 302 2.43 13.46 -15.98
N ASP A 303 1.41 13.96 -16.67
CA ASP A 303 0.01 13.69 -16.32
C ASP A 303 -0.59 12.67 -17.28
N ILE A 304 -1.15 11.61 -16.72
CA ILE A 304 -1.96 10.63 -17.43
C ILE A 304 -3.42 11.04 -17.24
N LYS A 305 -4.12 11.30 -18.34
CA LYS A 305 -5.48 11.84 -18.31
C LYS A 305 -6.45 10.91 -19.02
N VAL A 306 -7.71 10.97 -18.62
CA VAL A 306 -8.85 10.36 -19.30
C VAL A 306 -9.93 11.43 -19.44
N ASP A 307 -10.36 11.69 -20.68
CA ASP A 307 -11.33 12.76 -21.01
C ASP A 307 -10.91 14.13 -20.43
N GLY A 308 -9.61 14.43 -20.44
CA GLY A 308 -9.04 15.67 -19.91
C GLY A 308 -8.86 15.73 -18.38
N GLU A 309 -9.36 14.75 -17.63
CA GLU A 309 -9.15 14.67 -16.17
C GLU A 309 -7.88 13.88 -15.84
N THR A 310 -6.97 14.45 -15.05
CA THR A 310 -5.78 13.76 -14.56
C THR A 310 -6.18 12.63 -13.61
N ILE A 311 -5.81 11.39 -13.99
CA ILE A 311 -6.03 10.20 -13.20
C ILE A 311 -4.80 9.76 -12.42
N GLN A 312 -3.61 10.13 -12.92
CA GLN A 312 -2.33 9.82 -12.30
C GLN A 312 -1.29 10.86 -12.74
N SER A 313 -0.48 11.36 -11.79
CA SER A 313 0.71 12.15 -12.08
C SER A 313 1.95 11.34 -11.73
N VAL A 314 2.97 11.43 -12.58
CA VAL A 314 4.21 10.67 -12.49
C VAL A 314 5.39 11.62 -12.59
N ASP A 315 6.35 11.52 -11.68
CA ASP A 315 7.58 12.27 -11.77
C ASP A 315 8.46 11.71 -12.89
N LEU A 316 9.00 12.60 -13.72
CA LEU A 316 9.98 12.29 -14.75
C LEU A 316 11.37 12.61 -14.20
N VAL A 317 12.24 11.62 -14.26
CA VAL A 317 13.62 11.72 -13.77
C VAL A 317 14.61 11.73 -14.93
N ALA A 318 15.79 12.28 -14.66
CA ALA A 318 16.93 12.20 -15.55
C ALA A 318 17.34 10.74 -15.81
N VAL A 319 17.34 10.31 -17.07
CA VAL A 319 17.71 8.93 -17.46
C VAL A 319 19.22 8.72 -17.33
N ASN A 320 20.01 9.77 -17.53
CA ASN A 320 21.48 9.76 -17.46
C ASN A 320 22.03 10.90 -16.60
N ASN A 321 23.32 10.80 -16.23
CA ASN A 321 24.05 11.93 -15.64
C ASN A 321 24.48 12.90 -16.74
N VAL A 322 24.42 14.20 -16.46
CA VAL A 322 25.03 15.24 -17.31
C VAL A 322 26.03 16.01 -16.48
N GLN A 323 27.29 16.02 -16.93
CA GLN A 323 28.38 16.75 -16.27
C GLN A 323 28.41 18.20 -16.73
N ARG A 324 28.99 19.08 -15.90
CA ARG A 324 29.15 20.49 -16.22
C ARG A 324 30.29 20.70 -17.19
N LYS A 325 30.16 21.59 -18.19
CA LYS A 325 31.19 22.11 -19.02
C LYS A 325 32.23 22.92 -18.20
N GLY A 326 33.36 23.29 -18.81
CA GLY A 326 34.32 24.18 -18.17
C GLY A 326 33.68 25.48 -17.65
N ILE A 327 34.20 26.01 -16.55
CA ILE A 327 33.57 27.08 -15.73
C ILE A 327 33.14 28.30 -16.56
N VAL A 328 33.97 28.76 -17.50
CA VAL A 328 33.68 29.96 -18.30
C VAL A 328 32.47 29.79 -19.19
N ILE A 329 32.38 28.67 -19.92
CA ILE A 329 31.27 28.37 -20.84
C ILE A 329 29.97 28.13 -20.05
N ALA A 330 30.06 27.34 -18.98
CA ALA A 330 28.93 27.06 -18.12
C ALA A 330 28.34 28.32 -17.43
N THR A 331 29.18 29.33 -17.14
CA THR A 331 28.70 30.59 -16.56
C THR A 331 27.96 31.45 -17.58
N LEU A 332 28.47 31.50 -18.81
CA LEU A 332 27.82 32.23 -19.93
C LEU A 332 26.46 31.60 -20.26
N GLU A 333 26.39 30.28 -20.43
CA GLU A 333 25.15 29.56 -20.70
C GLU A 333 24.15 29.68 -19.55
N SER A 334 24.62 29.70 -18.30
CA SER A 334 23.76 29.93 -17.14
C SER A 334 23.15 31.33 -17.12
N LEU A 335 23.88 32.36 -17.57
CA LEU A 335 23.36 33.71 -17.71
C LEU A 335 22.31 33.77 -18.83
N MET A 336 22.57 33.12 -19.96
CA MET A 336 21.61 33.01 -21.07
C MET A 336 20.31 32.31 -20.65
N PHE A 337 20.43 31.26 -19.82
CA PHE A 337 19.23 30.60 -19.25
C PHE A 337 18.38 31.55 -18.42
N TYR A 338 18.96 32.41 -17.59
CA TYR A 338 18.19 33.39 -16.80
C TYR A 338 17.46 34.39 -17.69
N VAL A 339 18.12 34.87 -18.74
CA VAL A 339 17.52 35.79 -19.72
C VAL A 339 16.38 35.07 -20.45
N TYR A 340 16.61 33.84 -20.92
CA TYR A 340 15.62 33.05 -21.63
C TYR A 340 14.39 32.72 -20.73
N SER A 341 14.62 32.29 -19.50
CA SER A 341 13.55 31.98 -18.55
C SER A 341 12.70 33.21 -18.19
N PHE A 342 13.31 34.38 -18.13
CA PHE A 342 12.61 35.64 -17.86
C PHE A 342 11.62 36.00 -18.99
N PHE A 343 12.01 35.82 -20.27
CA PHE A 343 11.14 36.12 -21.41
C PHE A 343 10.06 35.05 -21.68
N MET A 344 10.32 33.79 -21.28
CA MET A 344 9.38 32.68 -21.51
C MET A 344 8.40 32.45 -20.36
N GLN A 345 8.55 33.13 -19.23
CA GLN A 345 7.66 33.00 -18.06
C GLN A 345 6.24 33.49 -18.35
N ASP A 346 6.09 34.43 -19.30
CA ASP A 346 4.78 34.98 -19.72
C ASP A 346 4.01 34.05 -20.70
N GLU A 347 4.66 33.04 -21.29
CA GLU A 347 4.00 32.06 -22.19
C GLU A 347 3.51 30.78 -21.48
N ILE A 348 3.85 30.60 -20.20
CA ILE A 348 3.56 29.38 -19.43
C ILE A 348 2.39 29.59 -18.44
N ASN A 349 2.01 30.84 -18.16
CA ASN A 349 0.82 31.20 -17.38
C ASN A 349 -0.39 31.47 -18.28
#